data_9e400217f9409d053bb44dbc95bbc6dc
#
_entry.id   9e400217f9409d053bb44dbc95bbc6dc
#
_cell.length_a   1.000
_cell.length_b   1.000
_cell.length_c   1.000
_cell.angle_alpha   90.00
_cell.angle_beta   90.00
_cell.angle_gamma   90.00
#
_symmetry.space_group_name_H-M   'P 1'
#
loop_
_entity.id
_entity.type
_entity.pdbx_description
1 polymer ?
#
loop_
_entity_poly.entity_id
_entity_poly.type
_entity_poly.pdbx_seq_one_letter_code
_entity_poly.pdbx_strand_id
1 'polypeptide(L)'
;MAPSRLILAAILGLALNAQAQTGAATAPAFSTSGTLVVVPAFGEVKRANDEATVTFTVEEQDKDRAAATARVNQKMKQGTDILRRQDPQAELKTVNYYSYPVYSEVPENPARPLANPEARRILIGWRVGQSLEMKTRNLAQLPKAAAAVQKVLGINGIDYHLSPELEKQLDDERIAATYRNLNQRIASIARAMGRSVNDAVIDTVDFEGSGNYAGERAVEAPAPMMMRAKRGDADDVPEPSFEPGETTLQMRLVGKVRFR
;
A
#
# COMPACT_ATOMS: atom_id res chain seq x y z
N MET A 1 -90.57 43.43 52.28
CA MET A 1 -89.71 44.00 53.32
C MET A 1 -88.29 44.05 52.78
N ALA A 2 -87.86 45.19 52.74
CA ALA A 2 -86.59 45.92 52.66
C ALA A 2 -85.30 45.17 52.49
N PRO A 3 -84.29 45.91 52.18
CA PRO A 3 -83.57 46.16 50.92
C PRO A 3 -82.13 45.83 51.09
N SER A 4 -81.28 45.92 50.10
CA SER A 4 -80.06 46.70 50.19
C SER A 4 -79.00 46.24 49.22
N ARG A 5 -78.62 47.08 48.49
CA ARG A 5 -77.46 47.90 48.22
C ARG A 5 -76.39 47.27 47.29
N LEU A 6 -76.38 47.91 46.18
CA LEU A 6 -75.23 47.94 45.24
C LEU A 6 -73.93 48.35 45.91
N ILE A 7 -72.83 47.67 45.54
CA ILE A 7 -71.50 48.25 45.57
C ILE A 7 -70.86 47.98 44.22
N LEU A 8 -70.68 49.05 43.45
CA LEU A 8 -70.02 49.16 42.21
C LEU A 8 -68.49 49.23 42.50
N ALA A 9 -67.68 48.21 42.13
CA ALA A 9 -66.25 48.33 42.18
C ALA A 9 -65.70 48.38 40.72
N ALA A 10 -65.24 49.55 40.34
CA ALA A 10 -64.50 49.78 39.09
C ALA A 10 -63.08 49.20 39.25
N ILE A 11 -62.79 48.19 38.46
CA ILE A 11 -61.42 47.69 38.32
C ILE A 11 -60.83 48.30 37.06
N LEU A 12 -59.87 49.24 37.29
CA LEU A 12 -59.07 49.86 36.25
C LEU A 12 -58.04 48.82 35.75
N GLY A 13 -58.24 48.35 34.52
CA GLY A 13 -57.29 47.42 33.89
C GLY A 13 -56.06 48.17 33.38
N LEU A 14 -54.93 47.96 34.01
CA LEU A 14 -53.62 48.30 33.42
C LEU A 14 -53.27 47.21 32.40
N ALA A 15 -53.36 47.52 31.12
CA ALA A 15 -52.76 46.70 30.06
C ALA A 15 -51.26 46.94 30.04
N LEU A 16 -50.46 46.02 30.61
CA LEU A 16 -49.02 45.94 30.38
C LEU A 16 -48.79 45.37 28.99
N ASN A 17 -48.41 46.22 28.04
CA ASN A 17 -47.83 45.80 26.77
C ASN A 17 -46.41 45.24 27.07
N ALA A 18 -46.31 43.95 27.26
CA ALA A 18 -45.03 43.24 27.22
C ALA A 18 -44.60 43.12 25.73
N GLN A 19 -43.85 44.11 25.25
CA GLN A 19 -43.11 43.95 24.01
C GLN A 19 -41.99 42.93 24.26
N ALA A 20 -42.22 41.68 23.82
CA ALA A 20 -41.19 40.69 23.67
C ALA A 20 -40.23 41.18 22.58
N GLN A 21 -39.18 41.88 22.98
CA GLN A 21 -38.00 42.06 22.10
C GLN A 21 -37.38 40.68 21.86
N THR A 22 -37.78 40.03 20.74
CA THR A 22 -37.00 38.96 20.18
C THR A 22 -35.70 39.57 19.59
N GLY A 23 -34.80 39.97 20.46
CA GLY A 23 -33.40 40.19 20.07
C GLY A 23 -32.87 38.87 19.63
N ALA A 24 -32.84 38.61 18.33
CA ALA A 24 -31.99 37.55 17.81
C ALA A 24 -30.57 37.88 18.28
N ALA A 25 -30.09 37.12 19.25
CA ALA A 25 -28.71 37.19 19.67
C ALA A 25 -27.87 36.78 18.48
N THR A 26 -27.39 37.77 17.72
CA THR A 26 -26.39 37.59 16.69
C THR A 26 -25.16 37.03 17.43
N ALA A 27 -24.90 35.76 17.24
CA ALA A 27 -23.69 35.14 17.75
C ALA A 27 -22.50 35.99 17.30
N PRO A 28 -21.55 36.33 18.19
CA PRO A 28 -20.42 37.16 17.83
C PRO A 28 -19.70 36.51 16.65
N ALA A 29 -19.68 37.18 15.51
CA ALA A 29 -18.92 36.76 14.35
C ALA A 29 -17.43 36.80 14.74
N PHE A 30 -16.83 35.64 14.91
CA PHE A 30 -15.40 35.57 15.15
C PHE A 30 -14.64 36.15 13.96
N SER A 31 -13.73 37.08 14.24
CA SER A 31 -12.86 37.61 13.20
C SER A 31 -11.93 36.49 12.70
N THR A 32 -11.99 36.23 11.40
CA THR A 32 -11.08 35.27 10.73
C THR A 32 -9.86 35.94 10.11
N SER A 33 -9.74 37.27 10.26
CA SER A 33 -8.57 38.03 9.81
C SER A 33 -7.34 37.67 10.65
N GLY A 34 -6.22 37.42 9.97
CA GLY A 34 -4.99 36.97 10.63
C GLY A 34 -4.98 35.48 11.05
N THR A 35 -6.08 34.75 10.83
CA THR A 35 -6.15 33.33 11.18
C THR A 35 -5.16 32.52 10.34
N LEU A 36 -4.33 31.72 11.03
CA LEU A 36 -3.44 30.73 10.41
C LEU A 36 -4.13 29.38 10.36
N VAL A 37 -4.24 28.82 9.19
CA VAL A 37 -4.86 27.49 8.94
C VAL A 37 -3.81 26.52 8.43
N VAL A 38 -3.77 25.33 9.01
CA VAL A 38 -2.93 24.22 8.53
C VAL A 38 -3.79 23.30 7.67
N VAL A 39 -3.45 23.19 6.40
CA VAL A 39 -4.26 22.51 5.39
C VAL A 39 -3.49 21.30 4.87
N PRO A 40 -3.86 20.07 5.24
CA PRO A 40 -3.34 18.86 4.61
C PRO A 40 -3.94 18.73 3.21
N ALA A 41 -3.14 18.26 2.25
CA ALA A 41 -3.58 17.95 0.90
C ALA A 41 -2.97 16.64 0.42
N PHE A 42 -3.64 16.01 -0.56
CA PHE A 42 -3.24 14.72 -1.11
C PHE A 42 -3.36 14.76 -2.63
N GLY A 43 -2.44 14.09 -3.29
CA GLY A 43 -2.51 13.83 -4.72
C GLY A 43 -2.24 12.36 -4.99
N GLU A 44 -2.86 11.85 -6.03
CA GLU A 44 -2.59 10.50 -6.52
C GLU A 44 -2.51 10.50 -8.04
N VAL A 45 -1.65 9.61 -8.56
CA VAL A 45 -1.53 9.30 -9.98
C VAL A 45 -1.57 7.79 -10.12
N LYS A 46 -2.41 7.29 -11.02
CA LYS A 46 -2.50 5.86 -11.36
C LYS A 46 -1.89 5.61 -12.72
N ARG A 47 -1.10 4.55 -12.81
CA ARG A 47 -0.45 4.16 -14.07
C ARG A 47 -0.35 2.65 -14.14
N ALA A 48 -0.57 2.11 -15.36
CA ALA A 48 -0.32 0.70 -15.62
C ALA A 48 1.15 0.37 -15.38
N ASN A 49 1.41 -0.77 -14.73
CA ASN A 49 2.76 -1.25 -14.48
C ASN A 49 3.47 -1.54 -15.81
N ASP A 50 4.73 -1.14 -15.92
CA ASP A 50 5.56 -1.27 -17.11
C ASP A 50 6.77 -2.19 -16.92
N GLU A 51 6.95 -2.70 -15.69
CA GLU A 51 8.06 -3.59 -15.34
C GLU A 51 7.55 -4.73 -14.45
N ALA A 52 8.18 -5.89 -14.56
CA ALA A 52 7.94 -7.04 -13.70
C ALA A 52 9.25 -7.60 -13.17
N THR A 53 9.23 -8.00 -11.91
CA THR A 53 10.29 -8.80 -11.27
C THR A 53 9.75 -10.19 -10.98
N VAL A 54 10.36 -11.21 -11.58
CA VAL A 54 9.99 -12.61 -11.42
C VAL A 54 11.09 -13.35 -10.67
N THR A 55 10.72 -14.05 -9.61
CA THR A 55 11.65 -14.90 -8.86
C THR A 55 11.46 -16.35 -9.26
N PHE A 56 12.50 -16.93 -9.84
CA PHE A 56 12.61 -18.35 -10.16
C PHE A 56 13.44 -19.05 -9.10
N THR A 57 13.13 -20.33 -8.84
CA THR A 57 13.84 -21.14 -7.87
C THR A 57 14.05 -22.56 -8.36
N VAL A 58 15.14 -23.16 -7.93
CA VAL A 58 15.40 -24.58 -8.06
C VAL A 58 15.92 -25.11 -6.73
N GLU A 59 15.45 -26.29 -6.34
CA GLU A 59 15.89 -26.98 -5.14
C GLU A 59 16.05 -28.47 -5.43
N GLU A 60 17.15 -29.05 -4.98
CA GLU A 60 17.46 -30.47 -5.09
C GLU A 60 17.87 -31.02 -3.74
N GLN A 61 17.51 -32.29 -3.54
CA GLN A 61 17.94 -33.03 -2.34
C GLN A 61 18.63 -34.34 -2.75
N ASP A 62 19.77 -34.63 -2.11
CA ASP A 62 20.51 -35.87 -2.31
C ASP A 62 21.26 -36.27 -1.03
N LYS A 63 21.61 -37.58 -0.92
CA LYS A 63 22.50 -38.04 0.15
C LYS A 63 23.89 -37.45 0.02
N ASP A 64 24.33 -37.24 -1.22
CA ASP A 64 25.59 -36.56 -1.53
C ASP A 64 25.33 -35.09 -1.86
N ARG A 65 25.97 -34.22 -1.08
CA ARG A 65 25.91 -32.77 -1.27
C ARG A 65 26.41 -32.33 -2.66
N ALA A 66 27.50 -32.96 -3.14
CA ALA A 66 28.07 -32.59 -4.44
C ALA A 66 27.11 -32.94 -5.59
N ALA A 67 26.42 -34.07 -5.50
CA ALA A 67 25.41 -34.48 -6.48
C ALA A 67 24.21 -33.50 -6.49
N ALA A 68 23.68 -33.12 -5.34
CA ALA A 68 22.61 -32.12 -5.24
C ALA A 68 23.06 -30.78 -5.84
N THR A 69 24.27 -30.32 -5.48
CA THR A 69 24.87 -29.08 -5.99
C THR A 69 25.00 -29.09 -7.53
N ALA A 70 25.51 -30.19 -8.08
CA ALA A 70 25.70 -30.31 -9.53
C ALA A 70 24.34 -30.19 -10.28
N ARG A 71 23.26 -30.83 -9.77
CA ARG A 71 21.95 -30.75 -10.38
C ARG A 71 21.35 -29.35 -10.30
N VAL A 72 21.47 -28.66 -9.15
CA VAL A 72 21.01 -27.27 -9.00
C VAL A 72 21.72 -26.37 -10.00
N ASN A 73 23.05 -26.45 -10.08
CA ASN A 73 23.86 -25.63 -10.98
C ASN A 73 23.49 -25.89 -12.46
N GLN A 74 23.29 -27.17 -12.83
CA GLN A 74 22.88 -27.54 -14.19
C GLN A 74 21.51 -26.98 -14.54
N LYS A 75 20.51 -27.17 -13.68
CA LYS A 75 19.15 -26.66 -13.90
C LYS A 75 19.11 -25.13 -13.93
N MET A 76 19.85 -24.48 -13.04
CA MET A 76 19.92 -23.02 -13.02
C MET A 76 20.56 -22.49 -14.31
N LYS A 77 21.63 -23.11 -14.79
CA LYS A 77 22.24 -22.74 -16.07
C LYS A 77 21.25 -22.90 -17.23
N GLN A 78 20.57 -24.05 -17.32
CA GLN A 78 19.56 -24.30 -18.35
C GLN A 78 18.43 -23.27 -18.32
N GLY A 79 17.90 -22.97 -17.12
CA GLY A 79 16.84 -21.96 -16.94
C GLY A 79 17.31 -20.57 -17.35
N THR A 80 18.50 -20.17 -16.94
CA THR A 80 19.10 -18.88 -17.34
C THR A 80 19.27 -18.78 -18.86
N ASP A 81 19.72 -19.85 -19.53
CA ASP A 81 19.88 -19.88 -20.98
C ASP A 81 18.52 -19.81 -21.71
N ILE A 82 17.47 -20.42 -21.16
CA ILE A 82 16.09 -20.30 -21.68
C ILE A 82 15.60 -18.86 -21.56
N LEU A 83 15.71 -18.26 -20.37
CA LEU A 83 15.23 -16.88 -20.14
C LEU A 83 15.92 -15.88 -21.04
N ARG A 84 17.25 -15.96 -21.21
CA ARG A 84 18.01 -15.09 -22.13
C ARG A 84 17.60 -15.22 -23.59
N ARG A 85 17.15 -16.40 -24.01
CA ARG A 85 16.62 -16.58 -25.38
C ARG A 85 15.22 -16.03 -25.54
N GLN A 86 14.38 -16.13 -24.51
CA GLN A 86 13.01 -15.63 -24.56
C GLN A 86 12.93 -14.11 -24.42
N ASP A 87 13.80 -13.54 -23.59
CA ASP A 87 13.89 -12.11 -23.37
C ASP A 87 15.36 -11.68 -23.21
N PRO A 88 16.04 -11.33 -24.32
CA PRO A 88 17.43 -10.89 -24.30
C PRO A 88 17.66 -9.56 -23.57
N GLN A 89 16.61 -8.76 -23.36
CA GLN A 89 16.67 -7.47 -22.67
C GLN A 89 16.45 -7.59 -21.18
N ALA A 90 15.99 -8.75 -20.69
CA ALA A 90 15.77 -8.96 -19.29
C ALA A 90 17.07 -8.94 -18.49
N GLU A 91 17.03 -8.28 -17.35
CA GLU A 91 18.10 -8.33 -16.37
C GLU A 91 17.96 -9.57 -15.50
N LEU A 92 19.03 -10.38 -15.40
CA LEU A 92 19.05 -11.60 -14.61
C LEU A 92 20.06 -11.47 -13.48
N LYS A 93 19.61 -11.73 -12.23
CA LYS A 93 20.41 -11.62 -11.04
C LYS A 93 20.21 -12.82 -10.13
N THR A 94 21.30 -13.47 -9.70
CA THR A 94 21.24 -14.48 -8.64
C THR A 94 21.00 -13.77 -7.29
N VAL A 95 19.94 -14.15 -6.59
CA VAL A 95 19.57 -13.48 -5.33
C VAL A 95 19.76 -14.36 -4.11
N ASN A 96 19.79 -15.68 -4.28
CA ASN A 96 19.99 -16.61 -3.16
C ASN A 96 20.68 -17.89 -3.62
N TYR A 97 21.54 -18.43 -2.76
CA TYR A 97 22.14 -19.76 -2.89
C TYR A 97 22.37 -20.34 -1.49
N TYR A 98 21.85 -21.54 -1.25
CA TYR A 98 21.96 -22.18 0.06
C TYR A 98 22.20 -23.68 -0.04
N SER A 99 22.78 -24.22 1.02
CA SER A 99 22.97 -25.66 1.21
C SER A 99 22.90 -25.98 2.69
N TYR A 100 22.03 -26.91 3.07
CA TYR A 100 21.93 -27.37 4.45
C TYR A 100 21.66 -28.88 4.55
N PRO A 101 22.08 -29.51 5.67
CA PRO A 101 21.80 -30.90 5.92
C PRO A 101 20.33 -31.12 6.26
N VAL A 102 19.78 -32.22 5.78
CA VAL A 102 18.41 -32.69 6.09
C VAL A 102 18.51 -33.90 7.01
N TYR A 103 17.80 -33.82 8.12
CA TYR A 103 17.79 -34.89 9.13
C TYR A 103 16.43 -35.60 9.12
N SER A 104 16.43 -36.90 9.52
CA SER A 104 15.19 -37.64 9.71
C SER A 104 14.39 -37.05 10.87
N GLU A 105 13.05 -37.00 10.72
CA GLU A 105 12.16 -36.79 11.85
C GLU A 105 12.11 -38.10 12.65
N VAL A 106 12.39 -38.01 13.95
CA VAL A 106 12.28 -39.17 14.85
C VAL A 106 10.85 -39.18 15.36
N PRO A 107 10.08 -40.26 15.13
CA PRO A 107 8.75 -40.38 15.72
C PRO A 107 8.86 -40.35 17.25
N GLU A 108 8.13 -39.44 17.90
CA GLU A 108 8.02 -39.43 19.37
C GLU A 108 7.31 -40.71 19.82
N ASN A 109 8.00 -41.49 20.64
CA ASN A 109 7.35 -42.58 21.38
C ASN A 109 6.91 -42.04 22.75
N PRO A 110 5.61 -41.78 22.97
CA PRO A 110 5.12 -41.19 24.22
C PRO A 110 5.40 -42.05 25.45
N ALA A 111 5.64 -43.34 25.26
CA ALA A 111 5.98 -44.28 26.37
C ALA A 111 7.47 -44.22 26.79
N ARG A 112 8.32 -43.52 26.06
CA ARG A 112 9.74 -43.41 26.36
C ARG A 112 10.32 -42.04 25.89
N PRO A 113 10.06 -40.97 26.67
CA PRO A 113 10.63 -39.65 26.35
C PRO A 113 12.17 -39.72 26.28
N LEU A 114 12.74 -39.15 25.25
CA LEU A 114 14.20 -39.13 25.04
C LEU A 114 14.83 -38.05 25.91
N ALA A 115 15.87 -38.41 26.63
CA ALA A 115 16.63 -37.49 27.44
C ALA A 115 17.40 -36.43 26.60
N ASN A 116 17.60 -36.70 25.30
CA ASN A 116 18.17 -35.74 24.34
C ASN A 116 17.60 -35.97 22.93
N PRO A 117 16.64 -35.19 22.46
CA PRO A 117 16.07 -35.31 21.12
C PRO A 117 17.09 -35.09 19.99
N GLU A 118 18.12 -34.30 20.21
CA GLU A 118 19.12 -33.99 19.19
C GLU A 118 20.06 -35.17 18.88
N ALA A 119 20.28 -36.09 19.85
CA ALA A 119 21.17 -37.22 19.68
C ALA A 119 20.63 -38.30 18.70
N ARG A 120 19.42 -38.18 18.19
CA ARG A 120 18.80 -39.16 17.25
C ARG A 120 18.50 -38.62 15.87
N ARG A 121 18.90 -37.40 15.54
CA ARG A 121 18.75 -36.90 14.18
C ARG A 121 19.77 -37.57 13.27
N ILE A 122 19.29 -38.47 12.40
CA ILE A 122 20.13 -39.13 11.40
C ILE A 122 20.14 -38.25 10.17
N LEU A 123 21.35 -37.89 9.71
CA LEU A 123 21.50 -37.18 8.44
C LEU A 123 20.99 -38.05 7.29
N ILE A 124 19.93 -37.59 6.59
CA ILE A 124 19.32 -38.31 5.46
C ILE A 124 19.73 -37.73 4.12
N GLY A 125 20.35 -36.55 4.10
CA GLY A 125 20.85 -35.94 2.88
C GLY A 125 21.14 -34.46 3.03
N TRP A 126 21.33 -33.82 1.90
CA TRP A 126 21.60 -32.41 1.76
C TRP A 126 20.57 -31.79 0.83
N ARG A 127 20.08 -30.62 1.20
CA ARG A 127 19.23 -29.81 0.38
C ARG A 127 20.01 -28.60 -0.11
N VAL A 128 20.00 -28.39 -1.42
CA VAL A 128 20.69 -27.29 -2.08
C VAL A 128 19.67 -26.54 -2.92
N GLY A 129 19.68 -25.22 -2.85
CA GLY A 129 18.77 -24.40 -3.63
C GLY A 129 19.42 -23.12 -4.12
N GLN A 130 18.87 -22.61 -5.19
CA GLN A 130 19.28 -21.33 -5.79
C GLN A 130 18.06 -20.60 -6.32
N SER A 131 18.06 -19.26 -6.17
CA SER A 131 17.03 -18.37 -6.71
C SER A 131 17.64 -17.39 -7.70
N LEU A 132 16.89 -17.15 -8.79
CA LEU A 132 17.22 -16.22 -9.86
C LEU A 132 16.09 -15.21 -9.96
N GLU A 133 16.40 -13.94 -9.94
CA GLU A 133 15.50 -12.83 -10.23
C GLU A 133 15.66 -12.42 -11.70
N MET A 134 14.53 -12.29 -12.37
CA MET A 134 14.43 -11.75 -13.73
C MET A 134 13.63 -10.47 -13.67
N LYS A 135 14.22 -9.37 -14.11
CA LYS A 135 13.57 -8.08 -14.23
C LYS A 135 13.34 -7.79 -15.72
N THR A 136 12.10 -7.49 -16.09
CA THR A 136 11.74 -7.30 -17.48
C THR A 136 10.67 -6.23 -17.70
N ARG A 137 10.77 -5.52 -18.81
CA ARG A 137 9.74 -4.61 -19.33
C ARG A 137 8.94 -5.24 -20.47
N ASN A 138 9.31 -6.44 -20.88
CA ASN A 138 8.60 -7.17 -21.94
C ASN A 138 7.45 -8.00 -21.35
N LEU A 139 6.46 -7.32 -20.75
CA LEU A 139 5.35 -7.95 -20.06
C LEU A 139 4.52 -8.85 -20.97
N ALA A 140 4.42 -8.51 -22.25
CA ALA A 140 3.67 -9.30 -23.24
C ALA A 140 4.29 -10.68 -23.53
N GLN A 141 5.62 -10.81 -23.39
CA GLN A 141 6.33 -12.09 -23.61
C GLN A 141 6.55 -12.87 -22.31
N LEU A 142 6.27 -12.26 -21.16
CA LEU A 142 6.50 -12.87 -19.86
C LEU A 142 5.76 -14.21 -19.68
N PRO A 143 4.48 -14.37 -20.07
CA PRO A 143 3.79 -15.65 -19.97
C PRO A 143 4.50 -16.77 -20.72
N LYS A 144 4.96 -16.50 -21.94
CA LYS A 144 5.69 -17.44 -22.78
C LYS A 144 7.07 -17.80 -22.20
N ALA A 145 7.80 -16.80 -21.69
CA ALA A 145 9.08 -17.01 -21.02
C ALA A 145 8.92 -17.87 -19.76
N ALA A 146 7.88 -17.60 -18.97
CA ALA A 146 7.51 -18.37 -17.80
C ALA A 146 7.19 -19.83 -18.15
N ALA A 147 6.32 -20.07 -19.14
CA ALA A 147 5.97 -21.43 -19.58
C ALA A 147 7.21 -22.21 -20.05
N ALA A 148 8.11 -21.56 -20.79
CA ALA A 148 9.31 -22.20 -21.29
C ALA A 148 10.28 -22.64 -20.19
N VAL A 149 10.39 -21.85 -19.10
CA VAL A 149 11.34 -22.12 -18.01
C VAL A 149 10.78 -23.02 -16.92
N GLN A 150 9.45 -23.12 -16.75
CA GLN A 150 8.80 -23.90 -15.69
C GLN A 150 9.16 -25.39 -15.72
N LYS A 151 9.61 -25.92 -16.86
CA LYS A 151 10.10 -27.32 -16.97
C LYS A 151 11.40 -27.55 -16.20
N VAL A 152 12.12 -26.50 -15.85
CA VAL A 152 13.46 -26.55 -15.25
C VAL A 152 13.51 -25.83 -13.92
N LEU A 153 12.91 -24.63 -13.83
CA LEU A 153 12.84 -23.80 -12.64
C LEU A 153 11.40 -23.60 -12.19
N GLY A 154 11.16 -23.59 -10.89
CA GLY A 154 9.87 -23.19 -10.34
C GLY A 154 9.74 -21.67 -10.32
N ILE A 155 8.52 -21.15 -10.50
CA ILE A 155 8.20 -19.74 -10.26
C ILE A 155 7.81 -19.60 -8.79
N ASN A 156 8.50 -18.72 -8.07
CA ASN A 156 8.22 -18.44 -6.65
C ASN A 156 7.34 -17.21 -6.45
N GLY A 157 7.38 -16.25 -7.39
CA GLY A 157 6.55 -15.06 -7.35
C GLY A 157 6.78 -14.16 -8.55
N ILE A 158 5.78 -13.31 -8.83
CA ILE A 158 5.83 -12.26 -9.83
C ILE A 158 5.33 -10.99 -9.15
N ASP A 159 6.12 -9.93 -9.24
CA ASP A 159 5.79 -8.61 -8.76
C ASP A 159 5.78 -7.63 -9.93
N TYR A 160 4.64 -6.93 -10.10
CA TYR A 160 4.47 -5.92 -11.14
C TYR A 160 4.55 -4.54 -10.51
N HIS A 161 5.35 -3.68 -11.09
CA HIS A 161 5.58 -2.34 -10.57
C HIS A 161 5.86 -1.34 -11.69
N LEU A 162 5.95 -0.08 -11.33
CA LEU A 162 6.45 0.95 -12.23
C LEU A 162 7.97 0.88 -12.28
N SER A 163 8.54 1.06 -13.47
CA SER A 163 9.98 1.25 -13.59
C SER A 163 10.42 2.54 -12.88
N PRO A 164 11.65 2.59 -12.33
CA PRO A 164 12.17 3.79 -11.67
C PRO A 164 12.13 5.03 -12.57
N GLU A 165 12.32 4.86 -13.88
CA GLU A 165 12.25 5.93 -14.86
C GLU A 165 10.84 6.46 -15.04
N LEU A 166 9.84 5.56 -15.12
CA LEU A 166 8.44 5.96 -15.22
C LEU A 166 7.97 6.60 -13.91
N GLU A 167 8.34 6.03 -12.77
CA GLU A 167 8.03 6.60 -11.46
C GLU A 167 8.56 8.03 -11.32
N LYS A 168 9.81 8.27 -11.76
CA LYS A 168 10.40 9.62 -11.79
C LYS A 168 9.66 10.57 -12.74
N GLN A 169 9.20 10.10 -13.90
CA GLN A 169 8.42 10.92 -14.83
C GLN A 169 7.07 11.34 -14.25
N LEU A 170 6.48 10.50 -13.39
CA LEU A 170 5.20 10.77 -12.74
C LEU A 170 5.30 11.70 -11.53
N ASP A 171 6.50 12.06 -11.08
CA ASP A 171 6.70 12.96 -9.93
C ASP A 171 6.07 14.34 -10.17
N ASP A 172 6.26 14.93 -11.33
CA ASP A 172 5.67 16.21 -11.66
C ASP A 172 4.14 16.19 -11.68
N GLU A 173 3.57 15.08 -12.21
CA GLU A 173 2.12 14.88 -12.21
C GLU A 173 1.58 14.74 -10.78
N ARG A 174 2.29 14.02 -9.92
CA ARG A 174 1.98 13.80 -8.50
C ARG A 174 2.01 15.10 -7.72
N ILE A 175 3.07 15.90 -7.90
CA ILE A 175 3.21 17.23 -7.30
C ILE A 175 2.07 18.15 -7.73
N ALA A 176 1.78 18.19 -9.03
CA ALA A 176 0.72 19.03 -9.57
C ALA A 176 -0.68 18.61 -9.06
N ALA A 177 -0.94 17.30 -8.94
CA ALA A 177 -2.19 16.79 -8.39
C ALA A 177 -2.37 17.19 -6.92
N THR A 178 -1.31 17.05 -6.12
CA THR A 178 -1.30 17.40 -4.71
C THR A 178 -1.52 18.89 -4.48
N TYR A 179 -0.84 19.74 -5.27
CA TYR A 179 -0.98 21.20 -5.17
C TYR A 179 -2.36 21.67 -5.62
N ARG A 180 -2.95 21.07 -6.65
CA ARG A 180 -4.36 21.33 -7.04
C ARG A 180 -5.31 21.04 -5.89
N ASN A 181 -5.13 19.92 -5.20
CA ASN A 181 -5.96 19.57 -4.04
C ASN A 181 -5.81 20.58 -2.89
N LEU A 182 -4.58 21.05 -2.62
CA LEU A 182 -4.35 22.12 -1.65
C LEU A 182 -5.18 23.36 -1.99
N ASN A 183 -5.10 23.85 -3.22
CA ASN A 183 -5.83 25.05 -3.65
C ASN A 183 -7.35 24.87 -3.56
N GLN A 184 -7.89 23.69 -3.91
CA GLN A 184 -9.32 23.36 -3.76
C GLN A 184 -9.74 23.41 -2.28
N ARG A 185 -8.93 22.87 -1.38
CA ARG A 185 -9.18 22.88 0.07
C ARG A 185 -9.13 24.30 0.63
N ILE A 186 -8.14 25.10 0.25
CA ILE A 186 -8.04 26.52 0.64
C ILE A 186 -9.29 27.28 0.20
N ALA A 187 -9.75 27.10 -1.05
CA ALA A 187 -10.95 27.74 -1.54
C ALA A 187 -12.23 27.31 -0.77
N SER A 188 -12.31 26.04 -0.37
CA SER A 188 -13.44 25.54 0.42
C SER A 188 -13.42 26.09 1.85
N ILE A 189 -12.24 26.19 2.46
CA ILE A 189 -12.05 26.76 3.81
C ILE A 189 -12.39 28.24 3.79
N ALA A 190 -11.87 29.00 2.79
CA ALA A 190 -12.20 30.42 2.62
C ALA A 190 -13.71 30.65 2.58
N ARG A 191 -14.44 29.88 1.76
CA ARG A 191 -15.90 29.96 1.69
C ARG A 191 -16.59 29.65 3.02
N ALA A 192 -16.13 28.62 3.74
CA ALA A 192 -16.68 28.25 5.05
C ALA A 192 -16.45 29.33 6.11
N MET A 193 -15.35 30.08 5.98
CA MET A 193 -14.99 31.22 6.85
C MET A 193 -15.67 32.53 6.42
N GLY A 194 -16.47 32.54 5.36
CA GLY A 194 -17.06 33.77 4.80
C GLY A 194 -16.03 34.73 4.20
N ARG A 195 -14.89 34.19 3.71
CA ARG A 195 -13.74 34.95 3.16
C ARG A 195 -13.60 34.70 1.67
N SER A 196 -12.89 35.62 1.00
CA SER A 196 -12.43 35.40 -0.36
C SER A 196 -11.20 34.51 -0.39
N VAL A 197 -11.06 33.65 -1.40
CA VAL A 197 -9.82 32.88 -1.61
C VAL A 197 -8.62 33.82 -1.87
N ASN A 198 -8.87 35.03 -2.37
CA ASN A 198 -7.82 36.05 -2.59
C ASN A 198 -7.23 36.60 -1.29
N ASP A 199 -7.91 36.43 -0.15
CA ASP A 199 -7.40 36.81 1.16
C ASP A 199 -6.43 35.77 1.72
N ALA A 200 -6.37 34.59 1.08
CA ALA A 200 -5.49 33.50 1.51
C ALA A 200 -4.06 33.68 0.99
N VAL A 201 -3.12 33.69 1.89
CA VAL A 201 -1.67 33.74 1.59
C VAL A 201 -1.05 32.45 2.11
N ILE A 202 -0.40 31.72 1.24
CA ILE A 202 0.34 30.50 1.62
C ILE A 202 1.67 30.95 2.23
N ASP A 203 1.87 30.69 3.52
CA ASP A 203 3.10 31.00 4.25
C ASP A 203 4.16 29.90 4.02
N THR A 204 3.74 28.64 4.02
CA THR A 204 4.64 27.47 3.90
C THR A 204 3.94 26.33 3.20
N VAL A 205 4.70 25.59 2.41
CA VAL A 205 4.28 24.30 1.83
C VAL A 205 5.33 23.27 2.18
N ASP A 206 4.90 22.18 2.83
CA ASP A 206 5.74 21.06 3.23
C ASP A 206 5.28 19.82 2.46
N PHE A 207 6.03 19.45 1.43
CA PHE A 207 5.81 18.23 0.66
C PHE A 207 6.35 17.02 1.44
N GLU A 208 5.68 15.89 1.34
CA GLU A 208 6.00 14.63 2.01
C GLU A 208 5.89 14.69 3.55
N GLY A 209 5.53 15.83 4.10
CA GLY A 209 5.41 16.00 5.55
C GLY A 209 6.72 15.70 6.25
N SER A 210 7.74 16.55 6.09
CA SER A 210 9.11 16.37 6.61
C SER A 210 9.19 16.28 8.16
N GLY A 211 8.16 15.71 8.78
CA GLY A 211 8.14 15.25 10.16
C GLY A 211 7.48 16.17 11.18
N ASN A 212 7.24 17.44 10.87
CA ASN A 212 6.68 18.37 11.87
C ASN A 212 5.13 18.41 11.90
N TYR A 213 4.45 17.85 10.89
CA TYR A 213 2.99 17.96 10.77
C TYR A 213 2.30 16.69 10.24
N ALA A 214 3.03 15.64 9.93
CA ALA A 214 2.46 14.37 9.50
C ALA A 214 2.05 13.56 10.74
N GLY A 215 0.76 13.56 11.06
CA GLY A 215 0.19 12.51 11.91
C GLY A 215 0.40 11.16 11.23
N GLU A 216 1.11 10.25 11.89
CA GLU A 216 1.33 8.88 11.43
C GLU A 216 -0.02 8.22 11.13
N ARG A 217 -0.30 8.00 9.86
CA ARG A 217 -1.21 6.94 9.42
C ARG A 217 -0.38 5.96 8.62
N ALA A 218 -0.02 4.85 9.27
CA ALA A 218 0.47 3.67 8.60
C ALA A 218 -0.55 3.27 7.54
N VAL A 219 -0.13 3.27 6.27
CA VAL A 219 -0.89 2.66 5.19
C VAL A 219 -0.65 1.16 5.34
N GLU A 220 -1.68 0.45 5.77
CA GLU A 220 -1.68 -1.00 5.84
C GLU A 220 -1.55 -1.54 4.42
N ALA A 221 -0.41 -2.14 4.12
CA ALA A 221 -0.19 -2.83 2.85
C ALA A 221 -1.10 -4.06 2.79
N PRO A 222 -1.79 -4.33 1.66
CA PRO A 222 -2.59 -5.53 1.52
C PRO A 222 -1.68 -6.77 1.63
N ALA A 223 -2.08 -7.70 2.51
CA ALA A 223 -1.39 -8.95 2.71
C ALA A 223 -1.40 -9.79 1.42
N PRO A 224 -0.28 -10.40 1.03
CA PRO A 224 -0.24 -11.28 -0.13
C PRO A 224 -1.06 -12.54 0.11
N MET A 225 -2.06 -12.80 -0.74
CA MET A 225 -2.79 -14.06 -0.75
C MET A 225 -1.88 -15.15 -1.31
N MET A 226 -1.48 -16.08 -0.46
CA MET A 226 -0.78 -17.29 -0.89
C MET A 226 -1.76 -18.25 -1.60
N MET A 227 -1.68 -18.34 -2.91
CA MET A 227 -2.31 -19.41 -3.68
C MET A 227 -1.47 -20.68 -3.57
N ARG A 228 -2.07 -21.70 -2.94
CA ARG A 228 -1.49 -23.05 -2.82
C ARG A 228 -1.71 -23.79 -4.15
N ALA A 229 -0.69 -23.87 -4.99
CA ALA A 229 -0.73 -24.63 -6.23
C ALA A 229 -0.77 -26.14 -5.95
N LYS A 230 -1.76 -26.82 -6.53
CA LYS A 230 -1.89 -28.28 -6.52
C LYS A 230 -0.99 -28.84 -7.63
N ARG A 231 -0.02 -29.68 -7.28
CA ARG A 231 0.84 -30.38 -8.23
C ARG A 231 0.00 -31.28 -9.14
N GLY A 232 0.00 -30.99 -10.43
CA GLY A 232 -0.52 -31.85 -11.49
C GLY A 232 0.64 -32.30 -12.38
N ASP A 233 0.49 -33.46 -13.01
CA ASP A 233 1.48 -34.13 -13.86
C ASP A 233 1.92 -33.26 -15.05
N ALA A 234 3.25 -33.26 -15.28
CA ALA A 234 3.95 -32.30 -16.12
C ALA A 234 4.23 -32.85 -17.51
N ASP A 235 3.27 -32.76 -18.46
CA ASP A 235 3.62 -32.94 -19.87
C ASP A 235 3.16 -31.84 -20.82
N ASP A 236 2.29 -30.94 -20.39
CA ASP A 236 1.99 -29.74 -21.15
C ASP A 236 1.57 -28.64 -20.17
N VAL A 237 2.54 -27.80 -19.75
CA VAL A 237 2.24 -26.67 -18.88
C VAL A 237 1.64 -25.58 -19.76
N PRO A 238 0.33 -25.31 -19.67
CA PRO A 238 -0.30 -24.26 -20.45
C PRO A 238 0.34 -22.92 -20.10
N GLU A 239 0.37 -22.01 -21.06
CA GLU A 239 0.86 -20.65 -20.86
C GLU A 239 0.03 -19.98 -19.77
N PRO A 240 0.66 -19.49 -18.67
CA PRO A 240 -0.06 -18.82 -17.61
C PRO A 240 -0.59 -17.46 -18.08
N SER A 241 -1.75 -17.05 -17.57
CA SER A 241 -2.27 -15.70 -17.78
C SER A 241 -1.76 -14.78 -16.67
N PHE A 242 -1.17 -13.66 -17.06
CA PHE A 242 -0.65 -12.66 -16.16
C PHE A 242 -1.24 -11.29 -16.46
N GLU A 243 -1.79 -10.63 -15.42
CA GLU A 243 -2.36 -9.31 -15.52
C GLU A 243 -1.48 -8.31 -14.75
N PRO A 244 -0.77 -7.41 -15.42
CA PRO A 244 0.19 -6.50 -14.77
C PRO A 244 -0.44 -5.52 -13.76
N GLY A 245 -1.73 -5.18 -13.91
CA GLY A 245 -2.41 -4.25 -13.02
C GLY A 245 -1.89 -2.82 -13.13
N GLU A 246 -2.25 -2.01 -12.12
CA GLU A 246 -1.88 -0.60 -12.02
C GLU A 246 -1.30 -0.30 -10.65
N THR A 247 -0.31 0.60 -10.61
CA THR A 247 0.22 1.16 -9.38
C THR A 247 -0.31 2.57 -9.15
N THR A 248 -0.67 2.87 -7.89
CA THR A 248 -1.09 4.20 -7.45
C THR A 248 0.04 4.83 -6.68
N LEU A 249 0.60 5.91 -7.21
CA LEU A 249 1.56 6.76 -6.53
C LEU A 249 0.82 7.86 -5.78
N GLN A 250 1.09 7.99 -4.50
CA GLN A 250 0.48 9.01 -3.63
C GLN A 250 1.53 10.00 -3.15
N MET A 251 1.10 11.23 -2.93
CA MET A 251 1.90 12.27 -2.31
C MET A 251 1.05 13.06 -1.32
N ARG A 252 1.67 13.49 -0.25
CA ARG A 252 1.05 14.36 0.76
C ARG A 252 1.78 15.69 0.79
N LEU A 253 1.04 16.74 1.12
CA LEU A 253 1.62 18.00 1.50
C LEU A 253 0.81 18.65 2.63
N VAL A 254 1.44 19.51 3.38
CA VAL A 254 0.80 20.34 4.38
C VAL A 254 1.12 21.80 4.07
N GLY A 255 0.06 22.58 3.82
CA GLY A 255 0.17 24.03 3.61
C GLY A 255 -0.20 24.80 4.88
N LYS A 256 0.59 25.82 5.25
CA LYS A 256 0.19 26.84 6.22
C LYS A 256 -0.32 28.05 5.45
N VAL A 257 -1.56 28.44 5.74
CA VAL A 257 -2.27 29.49 5.01
C VAL A 257 -2.77 30.52 6.00
N ARG A 258 -2.44 31.78 5.75
CA ARG A 258 -2.90 32.92 6.54
C ARG A 258 -3.99 33.69 5.77
N PHE A 259 -5.10 33.97 6.41
CA PHE A 259 -6.14 34.86 5.86
C PHE A 259 -5.93 36.30 6.33
N ARG A 260 -5.80 37.23 5.39
CA ARG A 260 -5.63 38.65 5.65
C ARG A 260 -6.94 39.38 5.95
#